data_e4492b8b71e49689d77d17632c7a5166
#
_entry.id   e4492b8b71e49689d77d17632c7a5166
#
_cell.length_a   1.000
_cell.length_b   1.000
_cell.length_c   1.000
_cell.angle_alpha   90.00
_cell.angle_beta   90.00
_cell.angle_gamma   90.00
#
_symmetry.space_group_name_H-M   'P 1'
#
loop_
_entity.id
_entity.type
_entity.pdbx_description
1 polymer ?
#
loop_
_entity_poly.entity_id
_entity_poly.type
_entity_poly.pdbx_seq_one_letter_code
_entity_poly.pdbx_strand_id
1 'polypeptide(L)'
;MEGDMEAIRIENLSKYYGKARGIEQISLSVAEGEFFGFIGPNGAGKSTTIRTLLGLVSPTGGHAAVLGFDIVKEKEKILARTGYLPSEAMFHSGMRVRDVLKLSADLRKKDCRDVAAGLCERLQLDTGRKVDELSFGNRKKVAIVCALQHEPQLLILDEPTSGLDPLMQKAFFEILRERNKKGATVFLSSHILSEIQRNCSRAAIIRAGRIIACDSVEALSQTNARRVNIHGCAELEGLAGIRDRKEAEGVVSFLYNGEMKALLQVLAAGDVTDLSVSEPDLEEIFMHFYEK
;
A
#
# COMPACT_ATOMS: atom_id res chain seq x y z
N MET A 1 20.16 20.01 -14.73
CA MET A 1 19.57 19.14 -13.70
C MET A 1 18.06 19.33 -13.85
N GLU A 2 17.42 18.46 -14.62
CA GLU A 2 15.96 18.35 -14.60
C GLU A 2 15.60 17.82 -13.21
N GLY A 3 15.01 18.68 -12.38
CA GLY A 3 14.49 18.22 -11.09
C GLY A 3 13.37 17.24 -11.36
N ASP A 4 13.44 16.03 -10.81
CA ASP A 4 12.36 15.06 -10.87
C ASP A 4 11.05 15.76 -10.48
N MET A 5 10.08 15.81 -11.41
CA MET A 5 8.79 16.40 -11.13
C MET A 5 8.08 15.54 -10.09
N GLU A 6 7.60 16.17 -9.01
CA GLU A 6 6.92 15.48 -7.93
C GLU A 6 5.42 15.36 -8.24
N ALA A 7 4.93 14.13 -8.30
CA ALA A 7 3.50 13.88 -8.42
C ALA A 7 2.75 14.16 -7.11
N ILE A 8 3.42 13.94 -5.96
CA ILE A 8 2.89 14.27 -4.64
C ILE A 8 4.01 14.91 -3.82
N ARG A 9 3.73 16.07 -3.21
CA ARG A 9 4.59 16.75 -2.25
C ARG A 9 3.80 17.09 -1.00
N ILE A 10 4.30 16.68 0.15
CA ILE A 10 3.70 16.88 1.46
C ILE A 10 4.72 17.52 2.38
N GLU A 11 4.35 18.65 3.02
CA GLU A 11 5.20 19.40 3.94
C GLU A 11 4.48 19.64 5.26
N ASN A 12 4.92 18.94 6.32
CA ASN A 12 4.41 19.03 7.69
C ASN A 12 2.87 18.96 7.78
N LEU A 13 2.26 18.15 6.90
CA LEU A 13 0.81 18.03 6.80
C LEU A 13 0.22 17.41 8.06
N SER A 14 -0.81 18.04 8.59
CA SER A 14 -1.49 17.58 9.80
C SER A 14 -3.00 17.61 9.60
N LYS A 15 -3.69 16.62 10.18
CA LYS A 15 -5.14 16.56 10.24
C LYS A 15 -5.61 16.03 11.59
N TYR A 16 -6.35 16.83 12.29
CA TYR A 16 -7.05 16.45 13.52
C TYR A 16 -8.57 16.50 13.32
N TYR A 17 -9.27 15.58 13.97
CA TYR A 17 -10.73 15.55 14.06
C TYR A 17 -11.13 15.91 15.49
N GLY A 18 -11.32 17.22 15.73
CA GLY A 18 -11.43 17.73 17.10
C GLY A 18 -10.14 17.43 17.88
N LYS A 19 -10.24 16.63 18.95
CA LYS A 19 -9.07 16.18 19.74
C LYS A 19 -8.42 14.90 19.21
N ALA A 20 -9.09 14.19 18.31
CA ALA A 20 -8.57 12.94 17.78
C ALA A 20 -7.57 13.22 16.65
N ARG A 21 -6.37 12.60 16.76
CA ARG A 21 -5.32 12.69 15.75
C ARG A 21 -5.65 11.77 14.56
N GLY A 22 -5.66 12.34 13.35
CA GLY A 22 -5.65 11.59 12.11
C GLY A 22 -4.22 11.40 11.60
N ILE A 23 -3.54 12.52 11.26
CA ILE A 23 -2.13 12.58 10.86
C ILE A 23 -1.48 13.81 11.48
N GLU A 24 -0.16 13.75 11.71
CA GLU A 24 0.58 14.78 12.41
C GLU A 24 1.96 15.00 11.77
N GLN A 25 2.17 16.20 11.24
CA GLN A 25 3.44 16.68 10.69
C GLN A 25 4.12 15.68 9.72
N ILE A 26 3.32 15.06 8.85
CA ILE A 26 3.90 14.17 7.84
C ILE A 26 4.54 14.99 6.72
N SER A 27 5.72 14.55 6.27
CA SER A 27 6.43 15.09 5.10
C SER A 27 6.86 13.95 4.21
N LEU A 28 6.57 14.04 2.90
CA LEU A 28 6.78 12.98 1.93
C LEU A 28 6.78 13.56 0.52
N SER A 29 7.63 13.02 -0.35
CA SER A 29 7.55 13.26 -1.79
C SER A 29 7.44 11.95 -2.58
N VAL A 30 6.69 11.99 -3.69
CA VAL A 30 6.56 10.90 -4.65
C VAL A 30 6.84 11.46 -6.04
N ALA A 31 7.80 10.89 -6.75
CA ALA A 31 8.18 11.33 -8.09
C ALA A 31 7.11 10.94 -9.13
N GLU A 32 7.05 11.67 -10.26
CA GLU A 32 6.21 11.27 -11.39
C GLU A 32 6.68 9.92 -11.96
N GLY A 33 5.73 9.06 -12.30
CA GLY A 33 5.99 7.70 -12.78
C GLY A 33 6.44 6.71 -11.71
N GLU A 34 6.53 7.12 -10.45
CA GLU A 34 6.88 6.22 -9.35
C GLU A 34 5.73 5.28 -8.97
N PHE A 35 6.05 4.04 -8.62
CA PHE A 35 5.13 3.12 -7.96
C PHE A 35 5.48 3.10 -6.48
N PHE A 36 4.79 3.93 -5.70
CA PHE A 36 5.09 4.23 -4.30
C PHE A 36 4.14 3.49 -3.34
N GLY A 37 4.70 2.90 -2.29
CA GLY A 37 3.99 2.20 -1.23
C GLY A 37 3.74 3.09 -0.01
N PHE A 38 2.54 3.03 0.56
CA PHE A 38 2.20 3.71 1.81
C PHE A 38 1.62 2.71 2.81
N ILE A 39 2.45 2.25 3.73
CA ILE A 39 2.14 1.08 4.54
C ILE A 39 1.98 1.42 6.00
N GLY A 40 1.05 0.74 6.66
CA GLY A 40 0.80 0.86 8.09
C GLY A 40 -0.43 0.07 8.53
N PRO A 41 -0.60 -0.18 9.82
CA PRO A 41 -1.75 -0.90 10.35
C PRO A 41 -3.06 -0.13 10.16
N ASN A 42 -4.16 -0.79 10.46
CA ASN A 42 -5.46 -0.13 10.49
C ASN A 42 -5.45 0.98 11.56
N GLY A 43 -6.02 2.14 11.21
CA GLY A 43 -5.99 3.32 12.08
C GLY A 43 -4.68 4.12 12.09
N ALA A 44 -3.64 3.72 11.34
CA ALA A 44 -2.37 4.43 11.28
C ALA A 44 -2.42 5.83 10.67
N GLY A 45 -3.49 6.17 9.92
CA GLY A 45 -3.65 7.46 9.25
C GLY A 45 -3.60 7.38 7.72
N LYS A 46 -3.50 6.18 7.10
CA LYS A 46 -3.42 6.00 5.64
C LYS A 46 -4.56 6.69 4.89
N SER A 47 -5.80 6.29 5.18
CA SER A 47 -6.98 6.87 4.52
C SER A 47 -7.18 8.36 4.83
N THR A 48 -6.75 8.83 6.02
CA THR A 48 -6.77 10.26 6.36
C THR A 48 -5.80 11.02 5.46
N THR A 49 -4.58 10.52 5.27
CA THR A 49 -3.60 11.12 4.34
C THR A 49 -4.16 11.19 2.94
N ILE A 50 -4.67 10.08 2.41
CA ILE A 50 -5.25 9.98 1.06
C ILE A 50 -6.40 10.98 0.88
N ARG A 51 -7.36 11.00 1.80
CA ARG A 51 -8.51 11.92 1.72
C ARG A 51 -8.09 13.38 1.81
N THR A 52 -7.04 13.69 2.56
CA THR A 52 -6.49 15.05 2.65
C THR A 52 -5.81 15.45 1.34
N LEU A 53 -5.01 14.57 0.73
CA LEU A 53 -4.37 14.80 -0.57
C LEU A 53 -5.38 15.03 -1.70
N LEU A 54 -6.53 14.35 -1.65
CA LEU A 54 -7.60 14.52 -2.62
C LEU A 54 -8.51 15.74 -2.35
N GLY A 55 -8.22 16.52 -1.30
CA GLY A 55 -9.06 17.66 -0.90
C GLY A 55 -10.46 17.26 -0.41
N LEU A 56 -10.68 15.97 -0.09
CA LEU A 56 -11.93 15.47 0.48
C LEU A 56 -12.07 15.83 1.96
N VAL A 57 -10.94 16.08 2.62
CA VAL A 57 -10.84 16.52 4.01
C VAL A 57 -9.82 17.65 4.07
N SER A 58 -10.19 18.79 4.67
CA SER A 58 -9.27 19.92 4.82
C SER A 58 -8.19 19.63 5.86
N PRO A 59 -6.91 19.95 5.61
CA PRO A 59 -5.85 19.83 6.60
C PRO A 59 -6.08 20.82 7.76
N THR A 60 -5.47 20.52 8.91
CA THR A 60 -5.44 21.43 10.07
C THR A 60 -4.12 22.19 10.17
N GLY A 61 -3.10 21.79 9.40
CA GLY A 61 -1.80 22.43 9.33
C GLY A 61 -0.93 21.81 8.24
N GLY A 62 0.14 22.51 7.87
CA GLY A 62 1.04 22.11 6.80
C GLY A 62 0.48 22.37 5.40
N HIS A 63 1.21 21.88 4.39
CA HIS A 63 0.89 22.08 2.98
C HIS A 63 1.06 20.77 2.21
N ALA A 64 0.32 20.62 1.11
CA ALA A 64 0.59 19.58 0.14
C ALA A 64 0.16 20.01 -1.27
N ALA A 65 0.86 19.47 -2.26
CA ALA A 65 0.53 19.61 -3.66
C ALA A 65 0.45 18.22 -4.32
N VAL A 66 -0.47 18.08 -5.25
CA VAL A 66 -0.66 16.87 -6.06
C VAL A 66 -0.65 17.27 -7.52
N LEU A 67 0.24 16.68 -8.32
CA LEU A 67 0.49 17.07 -9.72
C LEU A 67 0.72 18.58 -9.90
N GLY A 68 1.43 19.20 -8.92
CA GLY A 68 1.70 20.62 -8.88
C GLY A 68 0.53 21.52 -8.42
N PHE A 69 -0.64 20.95 -8.10
CA PHE A 69 -1.82 21.68 -7.65
C PHE A 69 -1.97 21.64 -6.13
N ASP A 70 -2.30 22.78 -5.53
CA ASP A 70 -2.59 22.90 -4.09
C ASP A 70 -3.86 22.11 -3.72
N ILE A 71 -3.77 21.25 -2.69
CA ILE A 71 -4.86 20.35 -2.29
C ILE A 71 -6.11 21.06 -1.75
N VAL A 72 -5.98 22.32 -1.33
CA VAL A 72 -7.09 23.12 -0.78
C VAL A 72 -7.73 23.97 -1.86
N LYS A 73 -6.90 24.65 -2.67
CA LYS A 73 -7.35 25.65 -3.63
C LYS A 73 -7.74 25.07 -4.98
N GLU A 74 -7.13 23.93 -5.37
CA GLU A 74 -7.20 23.41 -6.74
C GLU A 74 -7.66 21.95 -6.80
N LYS A 75 -8.42 21.50 -5.81
CA LYS A 75 -8.88 20.10 -5.67
C LYS A 75 -9.57 19.55 -6.92
N GLU A 76 -10.31 20.36 -7.65
CA GLU A 76 -11.00 19.92 -8.88
C GLU A 76 -10.00 19.54 -9.98
N LYS A 77 -8.89 20.28 -10.10
CA LYS A 77 -7.82 19.96 -11.06
C LYS A 77 -7.11 18.66 -10.68
N ILE A 78 -6.93 18.42 -9.39
CA ILE A 78 -6.37 17.17 -8.84
C ILE A 78 -7.30 16.01 -9.18
N LEU A 79 -8.57 16.09 -8.81
CA LEU A 79 -9.55 15.03 -9.00
C LEU A 79 -9.77 14.69 -10.49
N ALA A 80 -9.67 15.68 -11.38
CA ALA A 80 -9.81 15.47 -12.82
C ALA A 80 -8.66 14.60 -13.41
N ARG A 81 -7.46 14.63 -12.80
CA ARG A 81 -6.26 13.94 -13.27
C ARG A 81 -5.90 12.70 -12.43
N THR A 82 -6.64 12.46 -11.36
CA THR A 82 -6.38 11.37 -10.41
C THR A 82 -7.44 10.29 -10.52
N GLY A 83 -7.02 9.05 -10.59
CA GLY A 83 -7.85 7.87 -10.36
C GLY A 83 -7.83 7.51 -8.89
N TYR A 84 -8.97 7.61 -8.21
CA TYR A 84 -9.08 7.26 -6.80
C TYR A 84 -9.87 5.97 -6.62
N LEU A 85 -9.28 5.02 -5.91
CA LEU A 85 -9.94 3.80 -5.47
C LEU A 85 -10.01 3.82 -3.94
N PRO A 86 -11.19 4.03 -3.34
CA PRO A 86 -11.36 3.97 -1.89
C PRO A 86 -11.30 2.53 -1.38
N SER A 87 -10.98 2.37 -0.08
CA SER A 87 -11.03 1.07 0.61
C SER A 87 -12.41 0.41 0.48
N GLU A 88 -13.48 1.20 0.65
CA GLU A 88 -14.86 0.78 0.42
C GLU A 88 -15.49 1.65 -0.66
N ALA A 89 -16.04 0.99 -1.69
CA ALA A 89 -16.75 1.65 -2.76
C ALA A 89 -18.26 1.55 -2.54
N MET A 90 -18.91 2.70 -2.51
CA MET A 90 -20.38 2.81 -2.43
C MET A 90 -20.92 3.36 -3.74
N PHE A 91 -22.01 2.79 -4.21
CA PHE A 91 -22.70 3.21 -5.43
C PHE A 91 -24.15 3.51 -5.13
N HIS A 92 -24.79 4.29 -5.99
CA HIS A 92 -26.22 4.55 -5.88
C HIS A 92 -27.01 3.27 -6.16
N SER A 93 -27.93 2.98 -5.25
CA SER A 93 -28.81 1.81 -5.36
C SER A 93 -29.64 1.83 -6.65
N GLY A 94 -29.86 0.64 -7.22
CA GLY A 94 -30.66 0.44 -8.44
C GLY A 94 -29.91 0.68 -9.75
N MET A 95 -28.72 1.28 -9.74
CA MET A 95 -27.92 1.49 -10.98
C MET A 95 -27.33 0.16 -11.49
N ARG A 96 -27.24 0.03 -12.81
CA ARG A 96 -26.46 -1.05 -13.41
C ARG A 96 -24.97 -0.65 -13.48
N VAL A 97 -24.09 -1.63 -13.50
CA VAL A 97 -22.65 -1.41 -13.63
C VAL A 97 -22.32 -0.49 -14.80
N ARG A 98 -22.86 -0.77 -15.99
CA ARG A 98 -22.66 0.07 -17.18
C ARG A 98 -23.03 1.53 -16.97
N ASP A 99 -24.09 1.80 -16.19
CA ASP A 99 -24.58 3.15 -15.96
C ASP A 99 -23.66 3.89 -14.98
N VAL A 100 -23.09 3.17 -13.99
CA VAL A 100 -22.06 3.70 -13.08
C VAL A 100 -20.78 4.06 -13.84
N LEU A 101 -20.32 3.18 -14.73
CA LEU A 101 -19.11 3.43 -15.53
C LEU A 101 -19.30 4.62 -16.45
N LYS A 102 -20.48 4.71 -17.11
CA LYS A 102 -20.84 5.84 -17.95
C LYS A 102 -20.88 7.14 -17.14
N LEU A 103 -21.56 7.16 -15.99
CA LEU A 103 -21.62 8.33 -15.12
C LEU A 103 -20.22 8.80 -14.70
N SER A 104 -19.34 7.85 -14.35
CA SER A 104 -17.95 8.15 -13.99
C SER A 104 -17.17 8.77 -15.14
N ALA A 105 -17.40 8.35 -16.38
CA ALA A 105 -16.80 8.92 -17.59
C ALA A 105 -17.37 10.31 -17.91
N ASP A 106 -18.69 10.46 -17.84
CA ASP A 106 -19.41 11.72 -18.12
C ASP A 106 -18.97 12.84 -17.16
N LEU A 107 -18.79 12.54 -15.87
CA LEU A 107 -18.28 13.50 -14.87
C LEU A 107 -16.87 14.01 -15.21
N ARG A 108 -16.07 13.20 -15.91
CA ARG A 108 -14.72 13.58 -16.36
C ARG A 108 -14.70 14.15 -17.79
N LYS A 109 -15.86 14.21 -18.44
CA LYS A 109 -16.02 14.68 -19.82
C LYS A 109 -15.08 13.96 -20.80
N LYS A 110 -14.89 12.65 -20.58
CA LYS A 110 -13.96 11.79 -21.37
C LYS A 110 -14.69 10.58 -21.90
N ASP A 111 -14.48 10.24 -23.18
CA ASP A 111 -14.92 8.95 -23.71
C ASP A 111 -14.00 7.85 -23.20
N CYS A 112 -14.57 6.94 -22.42
CA CYS A 112 -13.84 5.86 -21.77
C CYS A 112 -14.33 4.47 -22.24
N ARG A 113 -15.19 4.38 -23.26
CA ARG A 113 -15.91 3.15 -23.64
C ARG A 113 -14.97 1.99 -23.92
N ASP A 114 -13.97 2.18 -24.77
CA ASP A 114 -13.05 1.10 -25.17
C ASP A 114 -12.16 0.66 -23.99
N VAL A 115 -11.64 1.62 -23.23
CA VAL A 115 -10.81 1.33 -22.05
C VAL A 115 -11.64 0.62 -20.97
N ALA A 116 -12.87 1.08 -20.74
CA ALA A 116 -13.77 0.45 -19.77
C ALA A 116 -14.13 -0.98 -20.19
N ALA A 117 -14.42 -1.22 -21.46
CA ALA A 117 -14.72 -2.55 -21.99
C ALA A 117 -13.55 -3.52 -21.76
N GLY A 118 -12.33 -3.12 -22.13
CA GLY A 118 -11.13 -3.95 -21.91
C GLY A 118 -10.83 -4.21 -20.42
N LEU A 119 -11.06 -3.24 -19.54
CA LEU A 119 -10.93 -3.43 -18.10
C LEU A 119 -12.00 -4.38 -17.56
N CYS A 120 -13.26 -4.27 -18.01
CA CYS A 120 -14.33 -5.16 -17.60
C CYS A 120 -14.06 -6.61 -18.03
N GLU A 121 -13.55 -6.83 -19.22
CA GLU A 121 -13.15 -8.16 -19.71
C GLU A 121 -12.05 -8.75 -18.82
N ARG A 122 -10.95 -8.02 -18.58
CA ARG A 122 -9.82 -8.47 -17.76
C ARG A 122 -10.21 -8.78 -16.33
N LEU A 123 -11.14 -8.01 -15.76
CA LEU A 123 -11.63 -8.18 -14.39
C LEU A 123 -12.86 -9.10 -14.30
N GLN A 124 -13.31 -9.68 -15.43
CA GLN A 124 -14.48 -10.55 -15.50
C GLN A 124 -15.71 -9.89 -14.84
N LEU A 125 -15.99 -8.64 -15.22
CA LEU A 125 -17.04 -7.82 -14.63
C LEU A 125 -18.27 -7.78 -15.57
N ASP A 126 -19.39 -8.32 -15.10
CA ASP A 126 -20.67 -8.25 -15.80
C ASP A 126 -21.29 -6.84 -15.67
N THR A 127 -21.33 -6.11 -16.79
CA THR A 127 -21.83 -4.74 -16.84
C THR A 127 -23.36 -4.64 -16.86
N GLY A 128 -24.07 -5.74 -17.07
CA GLY A 128 -25.53 -5.80 -17.11
C GLY A 128 -26.19 -5.86 -15.73
N ARG A 129 -25.47 -6.33 -14.70
CA ARG A 129 -25.99 -6.51 -13.33
C ARG A 129 -26.18 -5.18 -12.60
N LYS A 130 -27.11 -5.16 -11.64
CA LYS A 130 -27.26 -4.03 -10.72
C LYS A 130 -26.16 -4.08 -9.66
N VAL A 131 -25.69 -2.91 -9.22
CA VAL A 131 -24.62 -2.82 -8.21
C VAL A 131 -25.02 -3.40 -6.86
N ASP A 132 -26.31 -3.36 -6.51
CA ASP A 132 -26.83 -3.93 -5.27
C ASP A 132 -26.78 -5.47 -5.25
N GLU A 133 -26.80 -6.10 -6.42
CA GLU A 133 -26.73 -7.56 -6.58
C GLU A 133 -25.29 -8.10 -6.57
N LEU A 134 -24.30 -7.21 -6.52
CA LEU A 134 -22.91 -7.58 -6.56
C LEU A 134 -22.37 -7.94 -5.17
N SER A 135 -21.49 -8.95 -5.14
CA SER A 135 -20.65 -9.22 -3.98
C SER A 135 -19.71 -8.05 -3.68
N PHE A 136 -19.13 -8.02 -2.51
CA PHE A 136 -18.14 -7.01 -2.13
C PHE A 136 -16.98 -6.93 -3.14
N GLY A 137 -16.40 -8.08 -3.54
CA GLY A 137 -15.33 -8.14 -4.53
C GLY A 137 -15.76 -7.63 -5.91
N ASN A 138 -16.98 -7.93 -6.37
CA ASN A 138 -17.46 -7.40 -7.64
C ASN A 138 -17.74 -5.90 -7.59
N ARG A 139 -18.22 -5.35 -6.46
CA ARG A 139 -18.31 -3.89 -6.28
C ARG A 139 -16.92 -3.24 -6.32
N LYS A 140 -15.91 -3.89 -5.74
CA LYS A 140 -14.52 -3.44 -5.82
C LYS A 140 -14.03 -3.37 -7.27
N LYS A 141 -14.35 -4.39 -8.10
CA LYS A 141 -14.01 -4.37 -9.54
C LYS A 141 -14.66 -3.19 -10.27
N VAL A 142 -15.91 -2.85 -9.96
CA VAL A 142 -16.57 -1.64 -10.54
C VAL A 142 -15.77 -0.38 -10.17
N ALA A 143 -15.37 -0.24 -8.90
CA ALA A 143 -14.60 0.91 -8.45
C ALA A 143 -13.21 0.97 -9.11
N ILE A 144 -12.57 -0.17 -9.33
CA ILE A 144 -11.30 -0.26 -10.07
C ILE A 144 -11.48 0.27 -11.50
N VAL A 145 -12.53 -0.18 -12.22
CA VAL A 145 -12.77 0.34 -13.57
C VAL A 145 -13.04 1.85 -13.55
N CYS A 146 -13.85 2.35 -12.62
CA CYS A 146 -14.09 3.79 -12.48
C CYS A 146 -12.80 4.59 -12.21
N ALA A 147 -11.86 4.04 -11.43
CA ALA A 147 -10.59 4.70 -11.13
C ALA A 147 -9.61 4.69 -12.32
N LEU A 148 -9.68 3.69 -13.20
CA LEU A 148 -8.69 3.45 -14.26
C LEU A 148 -9.15 3.85 -15.66
N GLN A 149 -10.47 3.86 -15.95
CA GLN A 149 -10.98 3.99 -17.31
C GLN A 149 -10.63 5.31 -18.00
N HIS A 150 -10.44 6.38 -17.25
CA HIS A 150 -10.09 7.69 -17.80
C HIS A 150 -8.58 7.90 -17.97
N GLU A 151 -7.77 6.85 -17.73
CA GLU A 151 -6.31 6.85 -17.86
C GLU A 151 -5.64 8.03 -17.14
N PRO A 152 -5.76 8.08 -15.81
CA PRO A 152 -5.24 9.19 -15.01
C PRO A 152 -3.72 9.22 -14.98
N GLN A 153 -3.14 10.41 -14.73
CA GLN A 153 -1.71 10.59 -14.51
C GLN A 153 -1.25 10.05 -13.15
N LEU A 154 -2.15 10.08 -12.15
CA LEU A 154 -1.90 9.60 -10.80
C LEU A 154 -3.01 8.64 -10.38
N LEU A 155 -2.64 7.51 -9.83
CA LEU A 155 -3.53 6.54 -9.20
C LEU A 155 -3.30 6.57 -7.69
N ILE A 156 -4.33 6.90 -6.92
CA ILE A 156 -4.33 6.82 -5.45
C ILE A 156 -5.27 5.68 -5.04
N LEU A 157 -4.69 4.65 -4.43
CA LEU A 157 -5.35 3.38 -4.18
C LEU A 157 -5.32 3.08 -2.67
N ASP A 158 -6.52 3.08 -2.05
CA ASP A 158 -6.65 2.81 -0.62
C ASP A 158 -7.10 1.36 -0.40
N GLU A 159 -6.17 0.50 0.03
CA GLU A 159 -6.39 -0.93 0.26
C GLU A 159 -7.08 -1.63 -0.94
N PRO A 160 -6.51 -1.57 -2.14
CA PRO A 160 -7.21 -1.90 -3.38
C PRO A 160 -7.55 -3.38 -3.54
N THR A 161 -6.81 -4.27 -2.89
CA THR A 161 -6.92 -5.74 -3.03
C THR A 161 -7.93 -6.35 -2.08
N SER A 162 -8.39 -5.59 -1.09
CA SER A 162 -9.37 -6.05 -0.11
C SER A 162 -10.63 -6.60 -0.80
N GLY A 163 -10.95 -7.87 -0.53
CA GLY A 163 -12.11 -8.57 -1.09
C GLY A 163 -11.95 -9.09 -2.53
N LEU A 164 -10.77 -8.96 -3.14
CA LEU A 164 -10.43 -9.62 -4.40
C LEU A 164 -9.82 -11.00 -4.12
N ASP A 165 -10.21 -11.99 -4.93
CA ASP A 165 -9.53 -13.27 -4.94
C ASP A 165 -8.11 -13.17 -5.53
N PRO A 166 -7.21 -14.14 -5.27
CA PRO A 166 -5.80 -14.06 -5.69
C PRO A 166 -5.59 -13.89 -7.20
N LEU A 167 -6.46 -14.46 -8.04
CA LEU A 167 -6.36 -14.30 -9.50
C LEU A 167 -6.69 -12.87 -9.92
N MET A 168 -7.72 -12.30 -9.31
CA MET A 168 -8.10 -10.90 -9.58
C MET A 168 -7.10 -9.90 -9.03
N GLN A 169 -6.47 -10.19 -7.88
CA GLN A 169 -5.35 -9.38 -7.36
C GLN A 169 -4.19 -9.36 -8.37
N LYS A 170 -3.82 -10.52 -8.91
CA LYS A 170 -2.76 -10.64 -9.92
C LYS A 170 -3.12 -9.81 -11.18
N ALA A 171 -4.32 -9.98 -11.73
CA ALA A 171 -4.78 -9.24 -12.90
C ALA A 171 -4.79 -7.71 -12.63
N PHE A 172 -5.21 -7.30 -11.45
CA PHE A 172 -5.21 -5.89 -11.04
C PHE A 172 -3.79 -5.30 -11.00
N PHE A 173 -2.83 -5.97 -10.35
CA PHE A 173 -1.45 -5.50 -10.32
C PHE A 173 -0.78 -5.51 -11.70
N GLU A 174 -1.14 -6.43 -12.60
CA GLU A 174 -0.69 -6.40 -14.00
C GLU A 174 -1.19 -5.14 -14.71
N ILE A 175 -2.47 -4.79 -14.54
CA ILE A 175 -3.04 -3.55 -15.08
C ILE A 175 -2.29 -2.32 -14.52
N LEU A 176 -2.03 -2.27 -13.22
CA LEU A 176 -1.31 -1.15 -12.60
C LEU A 176 0.11 -1.01 -13.15
N ARG A 177 0.84 -2.12 -13.29
CA ARG A 177 2.20 -2.11 -13.86
C ARG A 177 2.20 -1.64 -15.32
N GLU A 178 1.21 -2.03 -16.12
CA GLU A 178 1.05 -1.54 -17.49
C GLU A 178 0.80 -0.03 -17.52
N ARG A 179 -0.04 0.50 -16.63
CA ARG A 179 -0.30 1.94 -16.50
C ARG A 179 0.94 2.70 -16.04
N ASN A 180 1.65 2.16 -15.08
CA ASN A 180 2.89 2.75 -14.57
C ASN A 180 3.99 2.79 -15.65
N LYS A 181 4.16 1.72 -16.42
CA LYS A 181 5.08 1.69 -17.59
C LYS A 181 4.73 2.74 -18.66
N LYS A 182 3.47 3.18 -18.73
CA LYS A 182 3.02 4.26 -19.61
C LYS A 182 3.17 5.66 -18.97
N GLY A 183 3.83 5.76 -17.81
CA GLY A 183 4.12 7.01 -17.13
C GLY A 183 3.14 7.39 -16.02
N ALA A 184 2.12 6.60 -15.72
CA ALA A 184 1.23 6.89 -14.60
C ALA A 184 1.95 6.67 -13.27
N THR A 185 1.82 7.61 -12.33
CA THR A 185 2.27 7.46 -10.94
C THR A 185 1.26 6.63 -10.16
N VAL A 186 1.73 5.74 -9.30
CA VAL A 186 0.87 4.92 -8.45
C VAL A 186 1.23 5.14 -6.98
N PHE A 187 0.25 5.59 -6.20
CA PHE A 187 0.33 5.70 -4.74
C PHE A 187 -0.58 4.62 -4.13
N LEU A 188 0.05 3.56 -3.62
CA LEU A 188 -0.62 2.37 -3.11
C LEU A 188 -0.60 2.34 -1.59
N SER A 189 -1.74 2.45 -0.92
CA SER A 189 -1.81 2.14 0.51
C SER A 189 -2.16 0.67 0.72
N SER A 190 -1.45 0.04 1.65
CA SER A 190 -1.71 -1.35 2.05
C SER A 190 -1.28 -1.60 3.49
N HIS A 191 -1.90 -2.57 4.14
CA HIS A 191 -1.38 -3.19 5.35
C HIS A 191 -0.69 -4.54 5.05
N ILE A 192 -0.75 -4.99 3.79
CA ILE A 192 -0.14 -6.23 3.29
C ILE A 192 1.21 -5.89 2.67
N LEU A 193 2.24 -6.34 3.28
CA LEU A 193 3.60 -5.96 2.97
C LEU A 193 4.14 -6.59 1.70
N SER A 194 3.78 -7.85 1.45
CA SER A 194 4.18 -8.53 0.22
C SER A 194 3.63 -7.85 -1.05
N GLU A 195 2.55 -7.09 -0.96
CA GLU A 195 2.06 -6.27 -2.06
C GLU A 195 3.01 -5.13 -2.38
N ILE A 196 3.51 -4.45 -1.34
CA ILE A 196 4.46 -3.35 -1.48
C ILE A 196 5.80 -3.86 -2.02
N GLN A 197 6.33 -4.95 -1.46
CA GLN A 197 7.60 -5.55 -1.91
C GLN A 197 7.60 -5.92 -3.39
N ARG A 198 6.50 -6.49 -3.87
CA ARG A 198 6.40 -6.99 -5.25
C ARG A 198 6.15 -5.90 -6.29
N ASN A 199 5.65 -4.75 -5.88
CA ASN A 199 5.11 -3.76 -6.81
C ASN A 199 5.72 -2.37 -6.67
N CYS A 200 6.24 -1.99 -5.51
CA CYS A 200 6.72 -0.64 -5.23
C CYS A 200 8.24 -0.56 -5.26
N SER A 201 8.78 0.57 -5.72
CA SER A 201 10.21 0.88 -5.67
C SER A 201 10.62 1.49 -4.34
N ARG A 202 9.78 2.38 -3.80
CA ARG A 202 9.95 3.03 -2.51
C ARG A 202 8.67 2.90 -1.70
N ALA A 203 8.81 3.02 -0.39
CA ALA A 203 7.65 3.04 0.50
C ALA A 203 7.87 3.96 1.70
N ALA A 204 6.76 4.46 2.24
CA ALA A 204 6.74 5.11 3.54
C ALA A 204 5.92 4.29 4.53
N ILE A 205 6.42 4.21 5.75
CA ILE A 205 5.77 3.55 6.87
C ILE A 205 5.09 4.60 7.71
N ILE A 206 3.78 4.47 7.89
CA ILE A 206 3.01 5.34 8.76
C ILE A 206 2.55 4.57 10.00
N ARG A 207 2.74 5.18 11.17
CA ARG A 207 2.26 4.68 12.47
C ARG A 207 1.71 5.83 13.29
N ALA A 208 0.54 5.62 13.89
CA ALA A 208 -0.08 6.59 14.79
C ALA A 208 -0.06 8.03 14.21
N GLY A 209 -0.35 8.16 12.90
CA GLY A 209 -0.43 9.45 12.21
C GLY A 209 0.91 10.08 11.84
N ARG A 210 2.05 9.42 12.03
CA ARG A 210 3.40 9.92 11.71
C ARG A 210 4.13 8.98 10.77
N ILE A 211 4.94 9.51 9.86
CA ILE A 211 5.87 8.70 9.06
C ILE A 211 7.05 8.33 9.95
N ILE A 212 7.33 7.03 10.06
CA ILE A 212 8.42 6.48 10.87
C ILE A 212 9.63 6.07 10.02
N ALA A 213 9.42 5.76 8.76
CA ALA A 213 10.48 5.49 7.79
C ALA A 213 9.99 5.80 6.37
N CYS A 214 10.88 6.20 5.47
CA CYS A 214 10.60 6.37 4.05
C CYS A 214 11.89 6.13 3.27
N ASP A 215 11.94 5.07 2.48
CA ASP A 215 13.12 4.70 1.69
C ASP A 215 12.75 3.74 0.55
N SER A 216 13.75 3.28 -0.22
CA SER A 216 13.58 2.17 -1.15
C SER A 216 13.08 0.93 -0.41
N VAL A 217 12.26 0.13 -1.08
CA VAL A 217 11.75 -1.14 -0.50
C VAL A 217 12.92 -2.06 -0.15
N GLU A 218 14.00 -2.04 -0.94
CA GLU A 218 15.22 -2.78 -0.67
C GLU A 218 15.89 -2.32 0.63
N ALA A 219 16.07 -1.00 0.83
CA ALA A 219 16.68 -0.44 2.04
C ALA A 219 15.81 -0.71 3.28
N LEU A 220 14.48 -0.58 3.15
CA LEU A 220 13.54 -0.92 4.24
C LEU A 220 13.59 -2.42 4.58
N SER A 221 13.93 -3.27 3.61
CA SER A 221 14.09 -4.72 3.79
C SER A 221 15.48 -5.14 4.30
N GLN A 222 16.49 -4.29 4.13
CA GLN A 222 17.86 -4.54 4.59
C GLN A 222 17.94 -4.36 6.10
N THR A 223 17.58 -5.39 6.85
CA THR A 223 17.95 -5.51 8.24
C THR A 223 19.11 -6.50 8.36
N ASN A 224 20.05 -6.26 9.26
CA ASN A 224 21.07 -7.27 9.60
C ASN A 224 20.47 -8.49 10.31
N ALA A 225 19.15 -8.49 10.53
CA ALA A 225 18.44 -9.60 11.12
C ALA A 225 18.21 -10.73 10.11
N ARG A 226 18.22 -11.97 10.58
CA ARG A 226 17.85 -13.17 9.83
C ARG A 226 16.76 -13.91 10.60
N ARG A 227 15.76 -14.43 9.91
CA ARG A 227 14.83 -15.38 10.50
C ARG A 227 15.52 -16.74 10.57
N VAL A 228 15.62 -17.27 11.76
CA VAL A 228 16.22 -18.57 12.04
C VAL A 228 15.14 -19.49 12.56
N ASN A 229 14.97 -20.65 11.92
CA ASN A 229 14.11 -21.71 12.42
C ASN A 229 14.98 -22.95 12.64
N ILE A 230 14.88 -23.54 13.83
CA ILE A 230 15.60 -24.74 14.20
C ILE A 230 14.62 -25.81 14.65
N HIS A 231 14.86 -27.05 14.22
CA HIS A 231 14.25 -28.24 14.79
C HIS A 231 15.23 -28.89 15.76
N GLY A 232 14.75 -29.27 16.93
CA GLY A 232 15.58 -29.84 17.98
C GLY A 232 15.84 -28.87 19.12
N CYS A 233 16.87 -29.12 19.90
CA CYS A 233 17.17 -28.36 21.12
C CYS A 233 18.55 -27.70 21.04
N ALA A 234 18.60 -26.39 21.31
CA ALA A 234 19.85 -25.66 21.46
C ALA A 234 19.73 -24.67 22.62
N GLU A 235 20.79 -24.57 23.42
CA GLU A 235 20.87 -23.58 24.51
C GLU A 235 21.13 -22.20 23.91
N LEU A 236 20.05 -21.46 23.64
CA LEU A 236 20.10 -20.10 23.09
C LEU A 236 20.29 -19.02 24.15
N GLU A 237 20.30 -19.42 25.43
CA GLU A 237 20.49 -18.52 26.55
C GLU A 237 21.95 -17.97 26.57
N GLY A 238 22.03 -16.62 26.51
CA GLY A 238 23.32 -15.93 26.41
C GLY A 238 23.77 -15.54 25.00
N LEU A 239 23.09 -16.00 23.96
CA LEU A 239 23.34 -15.54 22.59
C LEU A 239 22.72 -14.16 22.39
N ALA A 240 23.56 -13.12 22.29
CA ALA A 240 23.09 -11.75 22.04
C ALA A 240 22.51 -11.63 20.63
N GLY A 241 21.47 -10.83 20.49
CA GLY A 241 20.87 -10.53 19.17
C GLY A 241 19.66 -11.38 18.81
N ILE A 242 19.16 -12.23 19.70
CA ILE A 242 17.88 -12.96 19.51
C ILE A 242 16.71 -12.05 19.87
N ARG A 243 15.69 -12.03 19.00
CA ARG A 243 14.41 -11.34 19.20
C ARG A 243 13.26 -12.20 18.66
N ASP A 244 12.03 -11.89 19.08
CA ASP A 244 10.79 -12.53 18.62
C ASP A 244 10.89 -14.08 18.60
N ARG A 245 11.40 -14.66 19.74
CA ARG A 245 11.48 -16.11 19.90
C ARG A 245 10.09 -16.69 20.08
N LYS A 246 9.77 -17.69 19.25
CA LYS A 246 8.53 -18.47 19.29
C LYS A 246 8.92 -19.93 19.29
N GLU A 247 8.15 -20.75 20.00
CA GLU A 247 8.32 -22.18 20.03
C GLU A 247 6.96 -22.83 19.77
N ALA A 248 6.88 -23.63 18.71
CA ALA A 248 5.67 -24.33 18.34
C ALA A 248 6.04 -25.65 17.64
N GLU A 249 5.38 -26.73 18.00
CA GLU A 249 5.50 -28.04 17.36
C GLU A 249 6.94 -28.57 17.22
N GLY A 250 7.83 -28.26 18.19
CA GLY A 250 9.23 -28.70 18.14
C GLY A 250 10.13 -27.83 17.25
N VAL A 251 9.62 -26.71 16.75
CA VAL A 251 10.37 -25.71 16.00
C VAL A 251 10.58 -24.48 16.87
N VAL A 252 11.82 -24.04 17.02
CA VAL A 252 12.16 -22.75 17.63
C VAL A 252 12.46 -21.76 16.52
N SER A 253 11.69 -20.70 16.45
CA SER A 253 11.80 -19.62 15.45
C SER A 253 12.16 -18.32 16.12
N PHE A 254 13.14 -17.57 15.59
CA PHE A 254 13.55 -16.28 16.13
C PHE A 254 14.21 -15.39 15.08
N LEU A 255 14.20 -14.09 15.33
CA LEU A 255 15.01 -13.13 14.59
C LEU A 255 16.39 -13.04 15.23
N TYR A 256 17.42 -13.08 14.41
CA TYR A 256 18.80 -12.99 14.86
C TYR A 256 19.54 -11.87 14.14
N ASN A 257 20.12 -10.92 14.88
CA ASN A 257 20.92 -9.81 14.35
C ASN A 257 22.36 -9.79 14.87
N GLY A 258 22.81 -10.89 15.48
CA GLY A 258 24.17 -11.06 15.99
C GLY A 258 25.14 -11.62 14.95
N GLU A 259 26.35 -11.98 15.40
CA GLU A 259 27.34 -12.63 14.56
C GLU A 259 26.92 -14.06 14.18
N MET A 260 26.82 -14.33 12.88
CA MET A 260 26.42 -15.65 12.37
C MET A 260 27.33 -16.77 12.85
N LYS A 261 28.65 -16.51 13.05
CA LYS A 261 29.59 -17.46 13.59
C LYS A 261 29.23 -17.89 15.02
N ALA A 262 28.83 -16.95 15.86
CA ALA A 262 28.39 -17.24 17.23
C ALA A 262 27.11 -18.10 17.25
N LEU A 263 26.15 -17.78 16.39
CA LEU A 263 24.94 -18.58 16.21
C LEU A 263 25.28 -20.03 15.82
N LEU A 264 26.12 -20.22 14.78
CA LEU A 264 26.49 -21.54 14.29
C LEU A 264 27.24 -22.36 15.35
N GLN A 265 28.06 -21.74 16.18
CA GLN A 265 28.75 -22.44 17.30
C GLN A 265 27.76 -22.94 18.34
N VAL A 266 26.77 -22.14 18.70
CA VAL A 266 25.73 -22.54 19.68
C VAL A 266 24.86 -23.67 19.11
N LEU A 267 24.47 -23.56 17.84
CA LEU A 267 23.65 -24.60 17.19
C LEU A 267 24.42 -25.92 17.03
N ALA A 268 25.73 -25.87 16.73
CA ALA A 268 26.57 -27.05 16.59
C ALA A 268 26.84 -27.77 17.94
N ALA A 269 26.71 -27.08 19.04
CA ALA A 269 26.82 -27.66 20.38
C ALA A 269 25.51 -28.28 20.90
N GLY A 270 24.38 -27.98 20.25
CA GLY A 270 23.07 -28.52 20.57
C GLY A 270 22.68 -29.71 19.71
N ASP A 271 21.51 -30.27 20.02
CA ASP A 271 20.90 -31.37 19.25
C ASP A 271 19.91 -30.79 18.20
N VAL A 272 20.47 -30.14 17.18
CA VAL A 272 19.73 -29.51 16.09
C VAL A 272 19.65 -30.46 14.91
N THR A 273 18.45 -30.85 14.53
CA THR A 273 18.19 -31.79 13.42
C THR A 273 17.93 -31.11 12.07
N ASP A 274 17.43 -29.87 12.09
CA ASP A 274 17.24 -29.07 10.89
C ASP A 274 17.40 -27.58 11.21
N LEU A 275 17.91 -26.82 10.23
CA LEU A 275 18.15 -25.38 10.33
C LEU A 275 17.75 -24.68 9.04
N SER A 276 16.89 -23.68 9.15
CA SER A 276 16.68 -22.74 8.05
C SER A 276 17.05 -21.32 8.49
N VAL A 277 17.78 -20.63 7.62
CA VAL A 277 18.12 -19.21 7.79
C VAL A 277 17.63 -18.47 6.57
N SER A 278 16.73 -17.52 6.75
CA SER A 278 16.13 -16.73 5.68
C SER A 278 16.20 -15.24 6.00
N GLU A 279 15.98 -14.41 5.02
CA GLU A 279 15.71 -13.00 5.25
C GLU A 279 14.37 -12.90 5.99
N PRO A 280 14.29 -12.02 7.03
CA PRO A 280 13.03 -11.80 7.70
C PRO A 280 12.03 -11.24 6.69
N ASP A 281 10.77 -11.58 6.83
CA ASP A 281 9.77 -10.91 6.06
C ASP A 281 9.63 -9.45 6.56
N LEU A 282 9.05 -8.59 5.71
CA LEU A 282 8.91 -7.20 6.10
C LEU A 282 7.91 -7.03 7.25
N GLU A 283 6.97 -7.95 7.49
CA GLU A 283 6.10 -7.93 8.67
C GLU A 283 6.93 -8.03 9.96
N GLU A 284 7.92 -8.88 9.96
CA GLU A 284 8.88 -9.06 11.05
C GLU A 284 9.78 -7.83 11.24
N ILE A 285 10.22 -7.23 10.13
CA ILE A 285 10.95 -5.95 10.14
C ILE A 285 10.07 -4.84 10.68
N PHE A 286 8.79 -4.80 10.30
CA PHE A 286 7.83 -3.82 10.80
C PHE A 286 7.55 -3.97 12.27
N MET A 287 7.40 -5.20 12.78
CA MET A 287 7.23 -5.42 14.22
C MET A 287 8.37 -4.77 14.99
N HIS A 288 9.59 -4.78 14.46
CA HIS A 288 10.74 -4.09 15.07
C HIS A 288 10.59 -2.55 15.10
N PHE A 289 9.95 -1.95 14.09
CA PHE A 289 9.58 -0.53 14.11
C PHE A 289 8.32 -0.28 14.95
N TYR A 290 7.52 -1.31 15.24
CA TYR A 290 6.34 -1.22 16.08
C TYR A 290 6.66 -1.25 17.57
N GLU A 291 7.75 -1.89 18.00
CA GLU A 291 8.12 -2.09 19.40
C GLU A 291 9.04 -0.99 19.96
N LYS A 292 9.53 -0.09 19.12
CA LYS A 292 10.24 1.13 19.51
C LYS A 292 9.29 2.32 19.62
#